data_67099ddeea2666ee0e2a614bce8ee5fa
#
_entry.id   67099ddeea2666ee0e2a614bce8ee5fa
#
_cell.length_a   1.000
_cell.length_b   1.000
_cell.length_c   1.000
_cell.angle_alpha   90.00
_cell.angle_beta   90.00
_cell.angle_gamma   90.00
#
_symmetry.space_group_name_H-M   'P 1'
#
loop_
_entity.id
_entity.type
_entity.pdbx_description
1 polymer ?
#
loop_
_entity_poly.entity_id
_entity_poly.type
_entity_poly.pdbx_seq_one_letter_code
_entity_poly.pdbx_strand_id
1 'polypeptide(L)'
;MDVLVYDEAIKRLIDTTGELEQVATGFIFTEGPVWDTKRNRLIFSDIPANRQYQWTEADGHSLFREPTGNSNGLTIDDDGALLNCEHSGRRVSRTGLDDGSLVPIADRK
;
A
#
# COMPACT_ATOMS: atom_id res chain seq x y z
N MET A 1 -10.22 -9.22 17.49
CA MET A 1 -11.47 -8.88 16.79
C MET A 1 -11.69 -9.87 15.67
N ASP A 2 -12.88 -10.40 15.59
CA ASP A 2 -13.21 -11.40 14.57
C ASP A 2 -13.69 -10.75 13.29
N VAL A 3 -13.53 -11.47 12.17
CA VAL A 3 -14.03 -11.00 10.88
C VAL A 3 -15.56 -11.20 10.83
N LEU A 4 -16.29 -10.13 10.46
CA LEU A 4 -17.72 -10.20 10.26
C LEU A 4 -18.00 -10.67 8.84
N VAL A 5 -18.92 -11.66 8.71
CA VAL A 5 -19.30 -12.23 7.43
C VAL A 5 -20.75 -11.91 7.15
N TYR A 6 -21.01 -11.04 6.16
CA TYR A 6 -22.36 -10.67 5.71
C TYR A 6 -22.87 -11.52 4.56
N ASP A 7 -21.97 -12.20 3.85
CA ASP A 7 -22.29 -13.08 2.73
C ASP A 7 -21.48 -14.37 2.88
N GLU A 8 -22.17 -15.50 2.86
CA GLU A 8 -21.54 -16.82 2.99
C GLU A 8 -20.49 -17.09 1.90
N ALA A 9 -20.62 -16.49 0.72
CA ALA A 9 -19.66 -16.65 -0.36
C ALA A 9 -18.27 -16.10 0.01
N ILE A 10 -18.18 -15.12 0.92
CA ILE A 10 -16.92 -14.55 1.37
C ILE A 10 -16.06 -15.60 2.07
N LYS A 11 -16.66 -16.57 2.76
CA LYS A 11 -15.94 -17.64 3.47
C LYS A 11 -15.04 -18.46 2.56
N ARG A 12 -15.29 -18.44 1.25
CA ARG A 12 -14.47 -19.15 0.26
C ARG A 12 -13.23 -18.33 -0.13
N LEU A 13 -13.22 -17.03 0.16
CA LEU A 13 -12.20 -16.10 -0.31
C LEU A 13 -11.25 -15.65 0.81
N ILE A 14 -11.71 -15.66 2.06
CA ILE A 14 -10.92 -15.20 3.20
C ILE A 14 -10.95 -16.23 4.31
N ASP A 15 -9.92 -16.16 5.17
CA ASP A 15 -9.87 -16.94 6.40
C ASP A 15 -10.66 -16.19 7.48
N THR A 16 -11.86 -16.69 7.80
CA THR A 16 -12.73 -16.07 8.82
C THR A 16 -12.35 -16.49 10.25
N THR A 17 -11.42 -17.43 10.41
CA THR A 17 -10.94 -17.86 11.71
C THR A 17 -9.76 -17.04 12.21
N GLY A 18 -9.13 -16.25 11.33
CA GLY A 18 -8.02 -15.38 11.69
C GLY A 18 -8.47 -14.22 12.58
N GLU A 19 -7.56 -13.74 13.40
CA GLU A 19 -7.77 -12.58 14.26
C GLU A 19 -7.23 -11.31 13.58
N LEU A 20 -7.89 -10.18 13.85
CA LEU A 20 -7.36 -8.89 13.45
C LEU A 20 -6.21 -8.51 14.37
N GLU A 21 -5.10 -8.11 13.77
CA GLU A 21 -3.91 -7.71 14.49
C GLU A 21 -3.50 -6.30 14.10
N GLN A 22 -3.27 -5.44 15.11
CA GLN A 22 -2.74 -4.10 14.89
C GLN A 22 -1.21 -4.19 14.81
N VAL A 23 -0.65 -4.09 13.60
CA VAL A 23 0.79 -4.27 13.37
C VAL A 23 1.57 -2.96 13.45
N ALA A 24 0.92 -1.80 13.31
CA ALA A 24 1.55 -0.48 13.36
C ALA A 24 0.54 0.59 13.76
N THR A 25 1.05 1.69 14.29
CA THR A 25 0.24 2.84 14.74
C THR A 25 1.06 4.13 14.61
N GLY A 26 0.43 5.27 14.84
CA GLY A 26 1.09 6.58 14.77
C GLY A 26 0.93 7.30 13.45
N PHE A 27 -0.05 6.88 12.64
CA PHE A 27 -0.34 7.49 11.34
C PHE A 27 -1.56 8.40 11.44
N ILE A 28 -1.71 9.33 10.47
CA ILE A 28 -2.85 10.25 10.42
C ILE A 28 -4.07 9.58 9.79
N PHE A 29 -3.92 9.11 8.56
CA PHE A 29 -4.99 8.40 7.83
C PHE A 29 -4.38 7.49 6.79
N THR A 30 -4.40 6.19 7.05
CA THR A 30 -3.77 5.21 6.16
C THR A 30 -4.74 4.67 5.12
N GLU A 31 -4.24 4.45 3.91
CA GLU A 31 -4.98 3.94 2.77
C GLU A 31 -4.07 3.16 1.83
N GLY A 32 -4.70 2.49 0.86
CA GLY A 32 -4.01 1.86 -0.25
C GLY A 32 -2.99 0.82 0.13
N PRO A 33 -3.31 -0.14 1.01
CA PRO A 33 -2.33 -1.17 1.35
C PRO A 33 -2.11 -2.11 0.17
N VAL A 34 -0.86 -2.51 -0.04
CA VAL A 34 -0.49 -3.53 -1.03
C VAL A 34 0.60 -4.41 -0.46
N TRP A 35 0.50 -5.71 -0.73
CA TRP A 35 1.50 -6.66 -0.30
C TRP A 35 2.52 -6.93 -1.41
N ASP A 36 3.79 -6.68 -1.12
CA ASP A 36 4.90 -6.97 -2.00
C ASP A 36 5.39 -8.41 -1.73
N THR A 37 4.96 -9.35 -2.56
CA THR A 37 5.27 -10.77 -2.36
C THR A 37 6.73 -11.09 -2.58
N LYS A 38 7.42 -10.35 -3.46
CA LYS A 38 8.84 -10.59 -3.73
C LYS A 38 9.72 -10.23 -2.56
N ARG A 39 9.35 -9.18 -1.81
CA ARG A 39 10.14 -8.67 -0.70
C ARG A 39 9.51 -8.92 0.66
N ASN A 40 8.35 -9.58 0.65
CA ASN A 40 7.62 -10.01 1.85
C ASN A 40 7.36 -8.83 2.80
N ARG A 41 6.77 -7.77 2.26
CA ARG A 41 6.47 -6.55 3.01
C ARG A 41 5.14 -5.94 2.60
N LEU A 42 4.55 -5.18 3.54
CA LEU A 42 3.38 -4.37 3.29
C LEU A 42 3.83 -2.96 2.92
N ILE A 43 3.21 -2.36 1.91
CA ILE A 43 3.39 -0.94 1.57
C ILE A 43 2.03 -0.27 1.69
N PHE A 44 1.98 0.89 2.33
CA PHE A 44 0.73 1.63 2.49
C PHE A 44 1.01 3.14 2.53
N SER A 45 -0.05 3.92 2.28
CA SER A 45 0.02 5.38 2.25
C SER A 45 -0.51 5.97 3.54
N ASP A 46 0.14 7.04 4.02
CA ASP A 46 -0.43 7.99 4.97
C ASP A 46 -0.68 9.28 4.19
N ILE A 47 -1.90 9.44 3.69
CA ILE A 47 -2.22 10.45 2.68
C ILE A 47 -2.01 11.88 3.18
N PRO A 48 -2.54 12.28 4.34
CA PRO A 48 -2.37 13.67 4.80
C PRO A 48 -0.91 14.02 5.11
N ALA A 49 -0.10 13.02 5.50
CA ALA A 49 1.32 13.22 5.76
C ALA A 49 2.16 13.26 4.50
N ASN A 50 1.58 12.93 3.33
CA ASN A 50 2.28 12.85 2.05
C ASN A 50 3.44 11.85 2.08
N ARG A 51 3.21 10.71 2.74
CA ARG A 51 4.22 9.68 2.97
C ARG A 51 3.70 8.30 2.61
N GLN A 52 4.62 7.41 2.29
CA GLN A 52 4.37 5.98 2.22
C GLN A 52 5.30 5.26 3.18
N TYR A 53 4.78 4.22 3.79
CA TYR A 53 5.51 3.39 4.73
C TYR A 53 5.57 1.96 4.24
N GLN A 54 6.59 1.25 4.67
CA GLN A 54 6.67 -0.20 4.54
C GLN A 54 6.65 -0.84 5.91
N TRP A 55 6.16 -2.06 5.98
CA TRP A 55 6.14 -2.84 7.21
C TRP A 55 6.57 -4.27 6.91
N THR A 56 7.46 -4.79 7.74
CA THR A 56 7.84 -6.21 7.75
C THR A 56 7.64 -6.75 9.15
N GLU A 57 7.43 -8.06 9.26
CA GLU A 57 7.28 -8.71 10.56
C GLU A 57 8.56 -8.58 11.40
N ALA A 58 9.74 -8.63 10.75
CA ALA A 58 11.02 -8.56 11.43
C ALA A 58 11.36 -7.16 11.96
N ASP A 59 11.07 -6.09 11.16
CA ASP A 59 11.59 -4.75 11.42
C ASP A 59 10.51 -3.72 11.81
N GLY A 60 9.22 -4.10 11.74
CA GLY A 60 8.13 -3.15 11.93
C GLY A 60 8.00 -2.18 10.76
N HIS A 61 7.49 -0.98 11.02
CA HIS A 61 7.28 0.01 9.96
C HIS A 61 8.47 0.97 9.83
N SER A 62 8.68 1.45 8.61
CA SER A 62 9.67 2.47 8.31
C SER A 62 9.21 3.30 7.11
N LEU A 63 9.77 4.51 6.97
CA LEU A 63 9.43 5.38 5.85
C LEU A 63 9.91 4.74 4.54
N PHE A 64 8.99 4.64 3.57
CA PHE A 64 9.29 4.12 2.25
C PHE A 64 9.54 5.24 1.24
N ARG A 65 8.68 6.27 1.24
CA ARG A 65 8.77 7.38 0.28
C ARG A 65 8.13 8.65 0.83
N GLU A 66 8.78 9.80 0.57
CA GLU A 66 8.27 11.14 0.88
C GLU A 66 8.96 12.15 -0.05
N PRO A 67 8.25 13.05 -0.76
CA PRO A 67 6.79 13.13 -0.87
C PRO A 67 6.23 12.10 -1.85
N THR A 68 4.90 11.89 -1.81
CA THR A 68 4.24 10.89 -2.65
C THR A 68 3.22 11.48 -3.63
N GLY A 69 3.05 12.80 -3.65
CA GLY A 69 1.96 13.43 -4.38
C GLY A 69 0.60 13.14 -3.75
N ASN A 70 0.56 12.92 -2.43
CA ASN A 70 -0.61 12.46 -1.68
C ASN A 70 -1.21 11.19 -2.31
N SER A 71 -0.35 10.23 -2.58
CA SER A 71 -0.72 8.96 -3.20
C SER A 71 -1.73 8.21 -2.34
N ASN A 72 -2.76 7.66 -2.96
CA ASN A 72 -3.80 6.90 -2.30
C ASN A 72 -3.75 5.43 -2.72
N GLY A 73 -4.29 5.11 -3.90
CA GLY A 73 -4.34 3.76 -4.41
C GLY A 73 -2.98 3.25 -4.83
N LEU A 74 -2.65 2.04 -4.40
CA LEU A 74 -1.40 1.36 -4.74
C LEU A 74 -1.70 0.00 -5.32
N THR A 75 -0.88 -0.43 -6.28
CA THR A 75 -0.87 -1.82 -6.72
C THR A 75 0.53 -2.18 -7.22
N ILE A 76 0.82 -3.46 -7.32
CA ILE A 76 2.09 -3.95 -7.88
C ILE A 76 1.79 -4.60 -9.21
N ASP A 77 2.51 -4.22 -10.26
CA ASP A 77 2.34 -4.79 -11.59
C ASP A 77 3.03 -6.15 -11.73
N ASP A 78 2.86 -6.78 -12.90
CA ASP A 78 3.41 -8.12 -13.14
C ASP A 78 4.94 -8.15 -13.10
N ASP A 79 5.59 -7.02 -13.33
CA ASP A 79 7.05 -6.90 -13.25
C ASP A 79 7.55 -6.61 -11.83
N GLY A 80 6.64 -6.44 -10.89
CA GLY A 80 6.97 -6.15 -9.50
C GLY A 80 7.22 -4.68 -9.21
N ALA A 81 6.80 -3.77 -10.08
CA ALA A 81 6.89 -2.33 -9.84
C ALA A 81 5.63 -1.82 -9.14
N LEU A 82 5.78 -0.76 -8.36
CA LEU A 82 4.69 -0.14 -7.62
C LEU A 82 4.02 0.93 -8.48
N LEU A 83 2.70 0.80 -8.66
CA LEU A 83 1.88 1.82 -9.31
C LEU A 83 1.19 2.65 -8.25
N ASN A 84 1.26 3.97 -8.38
CA ASN A 84 0.70 4.94 -7.45
C ASN A 84 -0.32 5.85 -8.14
N CYS A 85 -1.49 6.00 -7.53
CA CYS A 85 -2.46 7.02 -7.93
C CYS A 85 -2.23 8.26 -7.07
N GLU A 86 -1.58 9.27 -7.64
CA GLU A 86 -1.19 10.48 -6.90
C GLU A 86 -2.31 11.53 -6.97
N HIS A 87 -2.87 11.89 -5.82
CA HIS A 87 -3.97 12.86 -5.76
C HIS A 87 -3.50 14.28 -6.10
N SER A 88 -2.55 14.82 -5.34
CA SER A 88 -2.03 16.17 -5.61
C SER A 88 -1.09 16.20 -6.82
N GLY A 89 -0.42 15.08 -7.09
CA GLY A 89 0.41 14.94 -8.28
C GLY A 89 -0.37 14.83 -9.57
N ARG A 90 -1.64 14.46 -9.49
CA ARG A 90 -2.56 14.30 -10.64
C ARG A 90 -2.01 13.41 -11.72
N ARG A 91 -1.47 12.27 -11.30
CA ARG A 91 -0.86 11.30 -12.20
C ARG A 91 -0.90 9.90 -11.63
N VAL A 92 -0.68 8.92 -12.49
CA VAL A 92 -0.31 7.58 -12.09
C VAL A 92 1.18 7.43 -12.35
N SER A 93 1.94 7.07 -11.32
CA SER A 93 3.38 6.86 -11.44
C SER A 93 3.74 5.40 -11.24
N ARG A 94 4.86 4.99 -11.85
CA ARG A 94 5.43 3.65 -11.72
C ARG A 94 6.80 3.76 -11.06
N THR A 95 6.96 3.07 -9.95
CA THR A 95 8.22 3.06 -9.21
C THR A 95 8.84 1.67 -9.27
N GLY A 96 10.06 1.59 -9.77
CA GLY A 96 10.84 0.36 -9.71
C GLY A 96 11.28 0.12 -8.28
N LEU A 97 10.90 -1.05 -7.73
CA LEU A 97 11.17 -1.32 -6.31
C LEU A 97 12.61 -1.77 -6.05
N ASP A 98 13.34 -2.14 -7.10
CA ASP A 98 14.76 -2.50 -6.97
C ASP A 98 15.70 -1.31 -7.19
N ASP A 99 15.36 -0.41 -8.13
CA ASP A 99 16.23 0.69 -8.53
C ASP A 99 15.75 2.08 -8.07
N GLY A 100 14.53 2.16 -7.51
CA GLY A 100 13.96 3.43 -7.05
C GLY A 100 13.53 4.37 -8.17
N SER A 101 13.53 3.93 -9.43
CA SER A 101 13.11 4.76 -10.55
C SER A 101 11.64 5.18 -10.43
N LEU A 102 11.30 6.38 -10.89
CA LEU A 102 9.93 6.86 -10.91
C LEU A 102 9.62 7.45 -12.26
N VAL A 103 8.58 6.91 -12.90
CA VAL A 103 8.14 7.33 -14.23
C VAL A 103 6.64 7.59 -14.21
N PRO A 104 6.18 8.79 -14.63
CA PRO A 104 4.75 9.00 -14.82
C PRO A 104 4.27 8.19 -16.05
N ILE A 105 3.16 7.45 -15.87
CA ILE A 105 2.56 6.66 -16.96
C ILE A 105 1.24 7.24 -17.44
N ALA A 106 0.59 8.06 -16.63
CA ALA A 106 -0.59 8.82 -17.03
C ALA A 106 -0.64 10.07 -16.18
N ASP A 107 -0.79 11.23 -16.80
CA ASP A 107 -0.90 12.48 -16.08
C ASP A 107 -1.98 13.38 -16.67
N ARG A 108 -2.28 14.45 -15.95
CA ARG A 108 -3.24 15.44 -16.40
C ARG A 108 -2.58 16.36 -17.44
N LYS A 109 -3.28 16.51 -18.54
CA LYS A 109 -2.87 17.47 -19.59
C LYS A 109 -3.88 18.61 -19.70
#